data_750727be5e7c2b59f8e19882609cd1be
#
_entry.id   750727be5e7c2b59f8e19882609cd1be
#
_cell.length_a   1.000
_cell.length_b   1.000
_cell.length_c   1.000
_cell.angle_alpha   90.00
_cell.angle_beta   90.00
_cell.angle_gamma   90.00
#
_symmetry.space_group_name_H-M   'P 1'
#
loop_
_entity.id
_entity.type
_entity.pdbx_description
1 polymer ?
#
loop_
_entity_poly.entity_id
_entity_poly.type
_entity_poly.pdbx_seq_one_letter_code
_entity_poly.pdbx_strand_id
1 'polypeptide(L)'
;MYRIAKQFHFSASHIIDGLPDTHKCSRLHGHNYIVELVLESETLDQYGFIVDYHDLTPFKELIDNELDHRHLNDVLPGATSAEAIAKFLYLRAKAKWRQVSKVRVSETGKTWAEYFH
;
A
#
# COMPACT_ATOMS: atom_id res chain seq x y z
N MET A 1 -12.37 19.31 -7.96
CA MET A 1 -11.71 18.02 -7.66
C MET A 1 -11.72 17.77 -6.17
N TYR A 2 -12.20 16.60 -5.75
CA TYR A 2 -12.22 16.18 -4.35
C TYR A 2 -11.23 15.05 -4.17
N ARG A 3 -10.69 14.92 -2.96
CA ARG A 3 -9.74 13.86 -2.61
C ARG A 3 -10.08 13.33 -1.22
N ILE A 4 -10.07 12.01 -1.08
CA ILE A 4 -10.15 11.35 0.22
C ILE A 4 -8.97 10.41 0.38
N ALA A 5 -8.64 10.11 1.63
CA ALA A 5 -7.59 9.15 1.95
C ALA A 5 -8.00 8.33 3.15
N LYS A 6 -7.64 7.05 3.15
CA LYS A 6 -7.83 6.16 4.29
C LYS A 6 -6.53 5.42 4.57
N GLN A 7 -6.17 5.34 5.84
CA GLN A 7 -4.97 4.63 6.28
C GLN A 7 -5.29 3.21 6.71
N PHE A 8 -4.35 2.32 6.43
CA PHE A 8 -4.37 0.92 6.82
C PHE A 8 -2.99 0.57 7.38
N HIS A 9 -2.91 -0.49 8.16
CA HIS A 9 -1.67 -0.91 8.79
C HIS A 9 -1.45 -2.39 8.57
N PHE A 10 -0.19 -2.79 8.43
CA PHE A 10 0.19 -4.20 8.48
C PHE A 10 1.63 -4.33 8.95
N SER A 11 1.97 -5.50 9.48
CA SER A 11 3.33 -5.83 9.92
C SER A 11 3.84 -6.97 9.05
N ALA A 12 5.05 -6.85 8.56
CA ALA A 12 5.64 -7.85 7.69
C ALA A 12 7.17 -7.80 7.74
N SER A 13 7.80 -8.90 7.35
CA SER A 13 9.24 -8.98 7.22
C SER A 13 9.66 -8.97 5.76
N HIS A 14 10.89 -8.55 5.50
CA HIS A 14 11.46 -8.65 4.17
C HIS A 14 12.99 -8.60 4.22
N ILE A 15 13.59 -8.93 3.08
CA ILE A 15 15.01 -8.74 2.78
C ILE A 15 15.05 -7.97 1.46
N ILE A 16 15.90 -6.94 1.39
CA ILE A 16 16.12 -6.24 0.13
C ILE A 16 17.23 -6.96 -0.62
N ASP A 17 16.87 -7.64 -1.69
CA ASP A 17 17.80 -8.38 -2.53
C ASP A 17 18.72 -7.45 -3.31
N GLY A 18 19.96 -7.91 -3.55
CA GLY A 18 20.92 -7.20 -4.39
C GLY A 18 21.74 -6.13 -3.68
N LEU A 19 21.48 -5.85 -2.42
CA LEU A 19 22.29 -4.95 -1.62
C LEU A 19 23.57 -5.65 -1.14
N PRO A 20 24.67 -4.88 -0.90
CA PRO A 20 25.86 -5.44 -0.27
C PRO A 20 25.54 -6.08 1.08
N ASP A 21 26.23 -7.16 1.43
CA ASP A 21 26.05 -7.85 2.72
C ASP A 21 26.27 -6.94 3.93
N THR A 22 27.03 -5.88 3.75
CA THR A 22 27.29 -4.88 4.80
C THR A 22 26.10 -3.94 5.02
N HIS A 23 25.13 -3.87 4.08
CA HIS A 23 23.96 -3.04 4.22
C HIS A 23 22.94 -3.73 5.13
N LYS A 24 22.44 -3.01 6.14
CA LYS A 24 21.51 -3.59 7.13
C LYS A 24 20.23 -4.14 6.49
N CYS A 25 19.76 -3.54 5.40
CA CYS A 25 18.53 -3.96 4.71
C CYS A 25 18.72 -5.25 3.90
N SER A 26 19.97 -5.74 3.73
CA SER A 26 20.22 -7.06 3.15
C SER A 26 19.89 -8.20 4.13
N ARG A 27 19.67 -7.87 5.39
CA ARG A 27 19.33 -8.84 6.44
C ARG A 27 17.83 -8.90 6.62
N LEU A 28 17.36 -10.03 7.15
CA LEU A 28 15.97 -10.20 7.53
C LEU A 28 15.58 -9.16 8.59
N HIS A 29 14.56 -8.39 8.31
CA HIS A 29 14.02 -7.40 9.24
C HIS A 29 12.55 -7.18 8.97
N GLY A 30 11.86 -6.48 9.85
CA GLY A 30 10.44 -6.22 9.73
C GLY A 30 10.09 -4.76 10.00
N HIS A 31 8.91 -4.39 9.55
CA HIS A 31 8.34 -3.06 9.74
C HIS A 31 6.87 -3.15 10.11
N ASN A 32 6.39 -2.11 10.78
CA ASN A 32 4.97 -1.84 10.93
C ASN A 32 4.61 -0.81 9.85
N TYR A 33 4.09 -1.30 8.75
CA TYR A 33 3.80 -0.47 7.59
C TYR A 33 2.53 0.34 7.78
N ILE A 34 2.54 1.55 7.24
CA ILE A 34 1.35 2.38 7.10
C ILE A 34 1.07 2.48 5.60
N VAL A 35 -0.17 2.19 5.21
CA VAL A 35 -0.62 2.31 3.83
C VAL A 35 -1.70 3.38 3.77
N GLU A 36 -1.60 4.27 2.80
CA GLU A 36 -2.61 5.29 2.57
C GLU A 36 -3.17 5.11 1.17
N LEU A 37 -4.47 4.82 1.09
CA LEU A 37 -5.19 4.71 -0.17
C LEU A 37 -5.85 6.05 -0.45
N VAL A 38 -5.53 6.65 -1.59
CA VAL A 38 -6.01 7.97 -1.99
C VAL A 38 -6.91 7.85 -3.20
N LEU A 39 -8.11 8.44 -3.10
CA LEU A 39 -9.09 8.47 -4.18
C LEU A 39 -9.45 9.91 -4.50
N GLU A 40 -9.68 10.18 -5.78
CA GLU A 40 -10.02 11.51 -6.28
C GLU A 40 -11.18 11.43 -7.27
N SER A 41 -12.02 12.46 -7.28
CA SER A 41 -13.12 12.57 -8.23
C SER A 41 -13.53 14.03 -8.40
N GLU A 42 -13.94 14.40 -9.61
CA GLU A 42 -14.51 15.72 -9.87
C GLU A 42 -15.96 15.81 -9.38
N THR A 43 -16.62 14.67 -9.23
CA THR A 43 -18.02 14.57 -8.84
C THR A 43 -18.21 13.75 -7.58
N LEU A 44 -19.33 13.95 -6.93
CA LEU A 44 -19.74 13.19 -5.74
C LEU A 44 -21.02 12.44 -6.06
N ASP A 45 -21.26 11.38 -5.30
CA ASP A 45 -22.49 10.61 -5.42
C ASP A 45 -23.67 11.32 -4.73
N GLN A 46 -24.81 10.65 -4.67
CA GLN A 46 -26.04 11.20 -4.07
C GLN A 46 -25.90 11.56 -2.58
N TYR A 47 -24.92 10.99 -1.90
CA TYR A 47 -24.68 11.26 -0.48
C TYR A 47 -23.58 12.31 -0.25
N GLY A 48 -22.96 12.79 -1.31
CA GLY A 48 -21.83 13.70 -1.23
C GLY A 48 -20.48 12.99 -1.04
N PHE A 49 -20.38 11.71 -1.42
CA PHE A 49 -19.15 10.92 -1.27
C PHE A 49 -18.45 10.71 -2.61
N ILE A 50 -17.12 10.60 -2.60
CA ILE A 50 -16.37 9.98 -3.70
C ILE A 50 -16.70 8.49 -3.74
N VAL A 51 -16.52 7.84 -2.59
CA VAL A 51 -17.00 6.49 -2.26
C VAL A 51 -17.27 6.46 -0.75
N ASP A 52 -18.10 5.54 -0.31
CA ASP A 52 -18.24 5.27 1.12
C ASP A 52 -16.97 4.58 1.62
N TYR A 53 -16.41 5.05 2.76
CA TYR A 53 -15.21 4.43 3.32
C TYR A 53 -15.41 2.94 3.63
N HIS A 54 -16.63 2.52 3.95
CA HIS A 54 -16.94 1.10 4.17
C HIS A 54 -16.76 0.25 2.90
N ASP A 55 -16.95 0.84 1.72
CA ASP A 55 -16.75 0.15 0.45
C ASP A 55 -15.28 -0.18 0.20
N LEU A 56 -14.37 0.37 0.98
CA LEU A 56 -12.94 0.10 0.89
C LEU A 56 -12.52 -1.13 1.73
N THR A 57 -13.45 -1.80 2.39
CA THR A 57 -13.19 -3.01 3.17
C THR A 57 -12.44 -4.09 2.37
N PRO A 58 -12.72 -4.33 1.08
CA PRO A 58 -11.93 -5.30 0.30
C PRO A 58 -10.44 -4.98 0.24
N PHE A 59 -10.06 -3.71 0.33
CA PHE A 59 -8.64 -3.33 0.38
C PHE A 59 -8.01 -3.74 1.71
N LYS A 60 -8.73 -3.55 2.81
CA LYS A 60 -8.28 -4.05 4.13
C LYS A 60 -8.13 -5.56 4.12
N GLU A 61 -9.09 -6.27 3.55
CA GLU A 61 -9.04 -7.74 3.46
C GLU A 61 -7.85 -8.22 2.63
N LEU A 62 -7.54 -7.54 1.53
CA LEU A 62 -6.36 -7.82 0.72
C LEU A 62 -5.08 -7.72 1.55
N ILE A 63 -4.94 -6.62 2.29
CA ILE A 63 -3.78 -6.39 3.15
C ILE A 63 -3.70 -7.46 4.24
N ASP A 64 -4.80 -7.71 4.93
CA ASP A 64 -4.84 -8.67 6.04
C ASP A 64 -4.55 -10.11 5.58
N ASN A 65 -5.01 -10.48 4.40
CA ASN A 65 -4.88 -11.84 3.90
C ASN A 65 -3.57 -12.11 3.16
N GLU A 66 -3.02 -11.11 2.47
CA GLU A 66 -1.86 -11.33 1.59
C GLU A 66 -0.56 -10.73 2.11
N LEU A 67 -0.59 -9.70 2.95
CA LEU A 67 0.60 -9.00 3.39
C LEU A 67 0.87 -9.10 4.89
N ASP A 68 -0.18 -8.97 5.70
CA ASP A 68 -0.02 -8.87 7.14
C ASP A 68 0.53 -10.16 7.74
N HIS A 69 1.55 -10.02 8.59
CA HIS A 69 2.24 -11.15 9.24
C HIS A 69 2.86 -12.14 8.24
N ARG A 70 3.31 -11.64 7.11
CA ARG A 70 3.95 -12.44 6.05
C ARG A 70 5.38 -11.98 5.83
N HIS A 71 6.17 -12.87 5.22
CA HIS A 71 7.46 -12.51 4.65
C HIS A 71 7.22 -12.04 3.21
N LEU A 72 7.45 -10.77 2.95
CA LEU A 72 7.03 -10.14 1.68
C LEU A 72 7.73 -10.73 0.46
N ASN A 73 8.95 -11.23 0.62
CA ASN A 73 9.68 -11.88 -0.48
C ASN A 73 8.97 -13.15 -0.99
N ASP A 74 8.13 -13.78 -0.14
CA ASP A 74 7.35 -14.95 -0.53
C ASP A 74 6.04 -14.57 -1.22
N VAL A 75 5.61 -13.32 -1.11
CA VAL A 75 4.30 -12.86 -1.58
C VAL A 75 4.40 -12.03 -2.85
N LEU A 76 5.34 -11.07 -2.87
CA LEU A 76 5.50 -10.16 -4.00
C LEU A 76 6.35 -10.81 -5.09
N PRO A 77 6.01 -10.59 -6.37
CA PRO A 77 6.70 -11.27 -7.48
C PRO A 77 8.09 -10.72 -7.77
N GLY A 78 8.50 -9.64 -7.13
CA GLY A 78 9.79 -9.00 -7.37
C GLY A 78 10.31 -8.31 -6.12
N ALA A 79 10.73 -7.06 -6.26
CA ALA A 79 11.22 -6.26 -5.15
C ALA A 79 10.18 -6.11 -4.05
N THR A 80 10.64 -5.90 -2.82
CA THR A 80 9.81 -5.73 -1.63
C THR A 80 10.03 -4.39 -0.93
N SER A 81 10.56 -3.42 -1.65
CA SER A 81 10.70 -2.04 -1.18
C SER A 81 9.33 -1.40 -0.96
N ALA A 82 9.29 -0.29 -0.24
CA ALA A 82 8.04 0.48 -0.07
C ALA A 82 7.46 0.90 -1.42
N GLU A 83 8.31 1.26 -2.39
CA GLU A 83 7.90 1.60 -3.75
C GLU A 83 7.21 0.42 -4.44
N ALA A 84 7.77 -0.77 -4.34
CA ALA A 84 7.21 -1.98 -4.94
C ALA A 84 5.88 -2.37 -4.28
N ILE A 85 5.78 -2.24 -2.96
CA ILE A 85 4.55 -2.49 -2.23
C ILE A 85 3.46 -1.50 -2.67
N ALA A 86 3.81 -0.22 -2.80
CA ALA A 86 2.87 0.81 -3.24
C ALA A 86 2.32 0.49 -4.63
N LYS A 87 3.16 0.07 -5.57
CA LYS A 87 2.73 -0.32 -6.91
C LYS A 87 1.81 -1.54 -6.88
N PHE A 88 2.19 -2.58 -6.14
CA PHE A 88 1.38 -3.79 -5.99
C PHE A 88 -0.03 -3.46 -5.49
N LEU A 89 -0.11 -2.67 -4.44
CA LEU A 89 -1.39 -2.27 -3.86
C LEU A 89 -2.19 -1.35 -4.78
N TYR A 90 -1.52 -0.44 -5.46
CA TYR A 90 -2.18 0.46 -6.42
C TYR A 90 -2.87 -0.32 -7.54
N LEU A 91 -2.18 -1.26 -8.14
CA LEU A 91 -2.75 -2.04 -9.25
C LEU A 91 -3.96 -2.84 -8.80
N ARG A 92 -3.93 -3.42 -7.60
CA ARG A 92 -5.05 -4.16 -7.03
C ARG A 92 -6.22 -3.24 -6.70
N ALA A 93 -5.94 -2.08 -6.11
CA ALA A 93 -6.98 -1.10 -5.76
C ALA A 93 -7.62 -0.47 -7.00
N LYS A 94 -6.82 -0.09 -7.98
CA LYS A 94 -7.31 0.54 -9.21
C LYS A 94 -8.25 -0.38 -9.99
N ALA A 95 -8.03 -1.68 -9.93
CA ALA A 95 -8.90 -2.66 -10.58
C ALA A 95 -10.31 -2.69 -9.96
N LYS A 96 -10.46 -2.27 -8.69
CA LYS A 96 -11.76 -2.23 -8.00
C LYS A 96 -12.39 -0.85 -7.99
N TRP A 97 -11.59 0.20 -7.85
CA TRP A 97 -12.11 1.57 -7.73
C TRP A 97 -11.38 2.47 -8.72
N ARG A 98 -12.10 2.90 -9.74
CA ARG A 98 -11.55 3.77 -10.79
C ARG A 98 -11.04 5.10 -10.24
N GLN A 99 -11.58 5.54 -9.08
CA GLN A 99 -11.24 6.80 -8.45
C GLN A 99 -9.87 6.77 -7.74
N VAL A 100 -9.26 5.60 -7.58
CA VAL A 100 -7.93 5.49 -6.95
C VAL A 100 -6.93 6.31 -7.76
N SER A 101 -6.27 7.24 -7.09
CA SER A 101 -5.25 8.10 -7.71
C SER A 101 -3.84 7.72 -7.31
N LYS A 102 -3.65 7.21 -6.10
CA LYS A 102 -2.34 6.77 -5.62
C LYS A 102 -2.48 5.86 -4.41
N VAL A 103 -1.40 5.12 -4.16
CA VAL A 103 -1.19 4.43 -2.89
C VAL A 103 0.16 4.88 -2.34
N ARG A 104 0.18 5.22 -1.06
CA ARG A 104 1.38 5.62 -0.33
C ARG A 104 1.71 4.57 0.72
N VAL A 105 2.99 4.27 0.88
CA VAL A 105 3.48 3.28 1.85
C VAL A 105 4.62 3.86 2.66
N SER A 106 4.55 3.69 3.97
CA SER A 106 5.62 4.08 4.89
C SER A 106 6.07 2.86 5.68
N GLU A 107 7.38 2.67 5.77
CA GLU A 107 7.99 1.62 6.60
C GLU A 107 8.17 2.08 8.05
N THR A 108 8.44 3.37 8.26
CA THR A 108 8.87 3.90 9.56
C THR A 108 7.98 5.01 10.10
N GLY A 109 7.04 5.50 9.32
CA GLY A 109 6.26 6.69 9.65
C GLY A 109 6.96 8.01 9.29
N LYS A 110 8.26 7.96 8.98
CA LYS A 110 9.07 9.15 8.66
C LYS A 110 9.31 9.34 7.17
N THR A 111 9.27 8.25 6.42
CA THR A 111 9.52 8.23 4.98
C THR A 111 8.33 7.62 4.27
N TRP A 112 8.04 8.09 3.06
CA TRP A 112 6.90 7.64 2.27
C TRP A 112 7.32 7.40 0.84
N ALA A 113 6.85 6.29 0.30
CA ALA A 113 6.88 6.04 -1.14
C ALA A 113 5.44 6.09 -1.64
N GLU A 114 5.24 6.55 -2.86
CA GLU A 114 3.91 6.52 -3.47
C GLU A 114 3.99 6.09 -4.92
N TYR A 115 2.95 5.37 -5.34
CA TYR A 115 2.77 5.00 -6.74
C TYR A 115 1.48 5.63 -7.24
N PHE A 116 1.58 6.27 -8.38
CA PHE A 116 0.46 6.90 -9.10
C PHE A 116 0.73 6.82 -10.59
N HIS A 117 -0.27 7.05 -11.37
CA HIS A 117 -0.16 6.90 -12.81
C HIS A 117 -0.41 8.21 -13.55
#